data_6fc4b05a6cc98b29b4b358e8da3e6a05
#
_entry.id   6fc4b05a6cc98b29b4b358e8da3e6a05
#
_cell.length_a   1.000
_cell.length_b   1.000
_cell.length_c   1.000
_cell.angle_alpha   90.00
_cell.angle_beta   90.00
_cell.angle_gamma   90.00
#
_symmetry.space_group_name_H-M   'P 1'
#
loop_
_entity.id
_entity.type
_entity.pdbx_description
1 polymer ?
#
loop_
_entity_poly.entity_id
_entity_poly.type
_entity_poly.pdbx_seq_one_letter_code
_entity_poly.pdbx_strand_id
1 'polypeptide(L)'
;RNNQESLVSKDKTEQRFTLQHWYEGKECDTKSREDILKSVRTLARLHILMKMEPVEEYRERSLREEYLRHNQELRKIRKFIRNKGASNVFEKNYLASVEQFLERAQYAVKLLDETDYDDLRERAWREGQVCHGEYNQHNILMLKNDHFGTAVTNFGHWSFDIQVADLYRFMRKILEKYNWNLELAGEMLREYHKIRPISAEEWKNLRVR
;
A
#
# COMPACT_ATOMS: atom_id res chain seq x y z
N ARG A 1 3.59 27.22 -8.67
CA ARG A 1 3.63 28.01 -7.42
C ARG A 1 2.74 29.24 -7.60
N ASN A 2 2.16 29.76 -6.53
CA ASN A 2 1.35 30.98 -6.56
C ASN A 2 2.27 32.23 -6.50
N ASN A 3 1.66 33.43 -6.46
CA ASN A 3 2.40 34.72 -6.39
C ASN A 3 3.26 34.88 -5.11
N GLN A 4 3.12 33.98 -4.13
CA GLN A 4 3.93 33.94 -2.90
C GLN A 4 4.97 32.81 -2.94
N GLU A 5 5.23 32.23 -4.12
CA GLU A 5 6.10 31.08 -4.35
C GLU A 5 5.67 29.78 -3.61
N SER A 6 4.48 29.79 -3.00
CA SER A 6 3.92 28.62 -2.32
C SER A 6 3.22 27.66 -3.29
N LEU A 7 3.27 26.37 -2.98
CA LEU A 7 2.50 25.33 -3.67
C LEU A 7 1.03 25.29 -3.25
N VAL A 8 0.70 25.89 -2.11
CA VAL A 8 -0.64 25.92 -1.54
C VAL A 8 -1.14 27.37 -1.52
N SER A 9 -2.33 27.58 -2.05
CA SER A 9 -3.09 28.84 -1.93
C SER A 9 -4.22 28.66 -0.91
N LYS A 10 -4.57 29.73 -0.22
CA LYS A 10 -5.72 29.75 0.68
C LYS A 10 -6.72 30.80 0.18
N ASP A 11 -8.01 30.50 0.32
CA ASP A 11 -9.05 31.49 0.11
C ASP A 11 -9.35 32.31 1.38
N LYS A 12 -10.37 33.16 1.30
CA LYS A 12 -10.79 34.01 2.44
C LYS A 12 -11.35 33.22 3.63
N THR A 13 -11.66 31.95 3.43
CA THR A 13 -12.18 31.02 4.46
C THR A 13 -11.10 30.09 4.99
N GLU A 14 -9.81 30.35 4.71
CA GLU A 14 -8.65 29.52 5.05
C GLU A 14 -8.65 28.13 4.37
N GLN A 15 -9.55 27.89 3.40
CA GLN A 15 -9.55 26.66 2.62
C GLN A 15 -8.31 26.59 1.73
N ARG A 16 -7.64 25.44 1.75
CA ARG A 16 -6.39 25.21 1.02
C ARG A 16 -6.66 24.64 -0.36
N PHE A 17 -5.97 25.17 -1.35
CA PHE A 17 -6.03 24.73 -2.73
C PHE A 17 -4.64 24.51 -3.29
N THR A 18 -4.49 23.53 -4.17
CA THR A 18 -3.30 23.30 -4.98
C THR A 18 -3.67 23.36 -6.46
N LEU A 19 -2.81 23.95 -7.27
CA LEU A 19 -2.94 23.91 -8.73
C LEU A 19 -2.01 22.82 -9.24
N GLN A 20 -2.56 21.86 -9.99
CA GLN A 20 -1.81 20.75 -10.56
C GLN A 20 -1.98 20.73 -12.07
N HIS A 21 -0.99 20.16 -12.76
CA HIS A 21 -1.13 19.91 -14.19
C HIS A 21 -2.24 18.86 -14.43
N TRP A 22 -3.13 19.15 -15.39
CA TRP A 22 -4.15 18.23 -15.80
C TRP A 22 -3.62 17.26 -16.86
N TYR A 23 -3.76 15.97 -16.63
CA TYR A 23 -3.39 14.92 -17.55
C TYR A 23 -4.63 14.30 -18.19
N GLU A 24 -4.68 14.28 -19.53
CA GLU A 24 -5.70 13.56 -20.28
C GLU A 24 -5.35 12.07 -20.37
N GLY A 25 -6.15 11.23 -19.75
CA GLY A 25 -5.94 9.80 -19.72
C GLY A 25 -7.15 9.05 -19.19
N LYS A 26 -7.13 7.74 -19.31
CA LYS A 26 -8.07 6.83 -18.65
C LYS A 26 -7.43 6.20 -17.42
N GLU A 27 -8.21 5.87 -16.41
CA GLU A 27 -7.73 5.05 -15.29
C GLU A 27 -7.18 3.71 -15.79
N CYS A 28 -6.27 3.12 -15.02
CA CYS A 28 -5.75 1.79 -15.29
C CYS A 28 -6.89 0.76 -15.34
N ASP A 29 -7.07 0.13 -16.49
CA ASP A 29 -8.03 -0.96 -16.65
C ASP A 29 -7.49 -2.24 -16.01
N THR A 30 -8.10 -2.62 -14.89
CA THR A 30 -7.71 -3.85 -14.17
C THR A 30 -8.04 -5.14 -14.92
N LYS A 31 -8.73 -5.08 -16.08
CA LYS A 31 -8.95 -6.23 -16.99
C LYS A 31 -7.88 -6.30 -18.08
N SER A 32 -7.12 -5.24 -18.26
CA SER A 32 -6.02 -5.18 -19.23
C SER A 32 -4.71 -5.60 -18.56
N ARG A 33 -4.18 -6.76 -18.95
CA ARG A 33 -2.87 -7.24 -18.49
C ARG A 33 -1.76 -6.23 -18.84
N GLU A 34 -1.85 -5.55 -19.98
CA GLU A 34 -0.89 -4.53 -20.39
C GLU A 34 -0.91 -3.33 -19.45
N ASP A 35 -2.10 -2.79 -19.10
CA ASP A 35 -2.24 -1.67 -18.17
C ASP A 35 -1.71 -2.05 -16.78
N ILE A 36 -1.98 -3.28 -16.31
CA ILE A 36 -1.48 -3.79 -15.02
C ILE A 36 0.06 -3.81 -15.01
N LEU A 37 0.69 -4.42 -16.02
CA LEU A 37 2.15 -4.52 -16.07
C LEU A 37 2.81 -3.16 -16.29
N LYS A 38 2.17 -2.27 -17.06
CA LYS A 38 2.61 -0.89 -17.22
C LYS A 38 2.55 -0.13 -15.90
N SER A 39 1.49 -0.31 -15.13
CA SER A 39 1.37 0.27 -13.79
C SER A 39 2.46 -0.22 -12.84
N VAL A 40 2.79 -1.51 -12.87
CA VAL A 40 3.89 -2.07 -12.06
C VAL A 40 5.24 -1.47 -12.44
N ARG A 41 5.52 -1.33 -13.73
CA ARG A 41 6.75 -0.67 -14.22
C ARG A 41 6.81 0.80 -13.80
N THR A 42 5.66 1.48 -13.84
CA THR A 42 5.54 2.87 -13.38
C THR A 42 5.83 2.97 -11.89
N LEU A 43 5.27 2.08 -11.06
CA LEU A 43 5.55 2.04 -9.63
C LEU A 43 7.05 1.84 -9.34
N ALA A 44 7.69 0.91 -10.04
CA ALA A 44 9.12 0.66 -9.86
C ALA A 44 9.98 1.89 -10.18
N ARG A 45 9.66 2.62 -11.26
CA ARG A 45 10.33 3.89 -11.61
C ARG A 45 10.05 4.98 -10.58
N LEU A 46 8.80 5.08 -10.14
CA LEU A 46 8.38 6.03 -9.11
C LEU A 46 9.18 5.82 -7.82
N HIS A 47 9.32 4.59 -7.37
CA HIS A 47 10.06 4.25 -6.16
C HIS A 47 11.56 4.59 -6.23
N ILE A 48 12.18 4.53 -7.41
CA ILE A 48 13.57 5.00 -7.59
C ILE A 48 13.67 6.51 -7.33
N LEU A 49 12.64 7.27 -7.73
CA LEU A 49 12.62 8.73 -7.63
C LEU A 49 12.09 9.22 -6.26
N MET A 50 11.24 8.45 -5.60
CA MET A 50 10.62 8.81 -4.32
C MET A 50 11.56 8.56 -3.16
N LYS A 51 12.49 9.51 -2.99
CA LYS A 51 13.40 9.60 -1.85
C LYS A 51 13.43 11.03 -1.34
N MET A 52 13.34 11.20 -0.02
CA MET A 52 13.30 12.51 0.63
C MET A 52 14.08 12.46 1.94
N GLU A 53 14.45 13.63 2.45
CA GLU A 53 14.93 13.78 3.84
C GLU A 53 13.85 13.25 4.79
N PRO A 54 14.16 12.30 5.69
CA PRO A 54 13.18 11.73 6.60
C PRO A 54 12.55 12.76 7.54
N VAL A 55 11.21 12.71 7.65
CA VAL A 55 10.41 13.55 8.55
C VAL A 55 9.53 12.64 9.41
N GLU A 56 9.77 12.62 10.73
CA GLU A 56 9.15 11.67 11.65
C GLU A 56 7.62 11.69 11.62
N GLU A 57 7.00 12.87 11.41
CA GLU A 57 5.54 13.02 11.29
C GLU A 57 4.92 12.15 10.19
N TYR A 58 5.69 11.86 9.12
CA TYR A 58 5.22 11.07 7.97
C TYR A 58 5.77 9.64 7.97
N ARG A 59 6.34 9.19 9.08
CA ARG A 59 6.79 7.81 9.23
C ARG A 59 5.59 6.87 9.41
N GLU A 60 5.46 5.89 8.52
CA GLU A 60 4.38 4.91 8.62
C GLU A 60 4.49 4.08 9.91
N ARG A 61 3.37 3.62 10.43
CA ARG A 61 3.34 2.73 11.60
C ARG A 61 4.01 1.40 11.29
N SER A 62 4.58 0.78 12.30
CA SER A 62 5.13 -0.56 12.15
C SER A 62 4.03 -1.56 11.80
N LEU A 63 4.27 -2.40 10.78
CA LEU A 63 3.35 -3.49 10.41
C LEU A 63 3.07 -4.42 11.61
N ARG A 64 4.07 -4.63 12.46
CA ARG A 64 3.95 -5.41 13.69
C ARG A 64 2.95 -4.78 14.66
N GLU A 65 3.07 -3.48 14.91
CA GLU A 65 2.13 -2.73 15.77
C GLU A 65 0.71 -2.77 15.19
N GLU A 66 0.59 -2.63 13.88
CA GLU A 66 -0.70 -2.70 13.18
C GLU A 66 -1.36 -4.08 13.35
N TYR A 67 -0.61 -5.17 13.16
CA TYR A 67 -1.10 -6.52 13.37
C TYR A 67 -1.52 -6.77 14.82
N LEU A 68 -0.70 -6.35 15.78
CA LEU A 68 -1.03 -6.50 17.20
C LEU A 68 -2.28 -5.71 17.59
N ARG A 69 -2.44 -4.49 17.07
CA ARG A 69 -3.63 -3.66 17.30
C ARG A 69 -4.88 -4.32 16.74
N HIS A 70 -4.86 -4.77 15.50
CA HIS A 70 -5.99 -5.47 14.88
C HIS A 70 -6.36 -6.75 15.64
N ASN A 71 -5.35 -7.53 16.08
CA ASN A 71 -5.58 -8.72 16.89
C ASN A 71 -6.25 -8.40 18.25
N GLN A 72 -5.88 -7.28 18.85
CA GLN A 72 -6.53 -6.83 20.10
C GLN A 72 -7.98 -6.40 19.85
N GLU A 73 -8.25 -5.70 18.74
CA GLU A 73 -9.61 -5.31 18.36
C GLU A 73 -10.51 -6.52 18.10
N LEU A 74 -10.03 -7.52 17.36
CA LEU A 74 -10.77 -8.78 17.15
C LEU A 74 -11.10 -9.47 18.50
N ARG A 75 -10.15 -9.53 19.43
CA ARG A 75 -10.39 -10.12 20.77
C ARG A 75 -11.41 -9.31 21.58
N LYS A 76 -11.38 -7.98 21.51
CA LYS A 76 -12.35 -7.11 22.18
C LYS A 76 -13.76 -7.34 21.64
N ILE A 77 -13.91 -7.37 20.31
CA ILE A 77 -15.21 -7.64 19.67
C ILE A 77 -15.71 -9.04 20.04
N ARG A 78 -14.86 -10.06 19.99
CA ARG A 78 -15.20 -11.42 20.41
C ARG A 78 -15.72 -11.46 21.85
N LYS A 79 -15.00 -10.83 22.77
CA LYS A 79 -15.40 -10.74 24.19
C LYS A 79 -16.74 -10.03 24.35
N PHE A 80 -16.94 -8.92 23.65
CA PHE A 80 -18.19 -8.17 23.69
C PHE A 80 -19.39 -9.01 23.22
N ILE A 81 -19.27 -9.68 22.05
CA ILE A 81 -20.36 -10.50 21.52
C ILE A 81 -20.66 -11.71 22.43
N ARG A 82 -19.63 -12.36 22.97
CA ARG A 82 -19.81 -13.47 23.93
C ARG A 82 -20.54 -13.03 25.18
N ASN A 83 -20.19 -11.88 25.76
CA ASN A 83 -20.82 -11.39 27.00
C ASN A 83 -22.27 -10.95 26.81
N LYS A 84 -22.56 -10.33 25.64
CA LYS A 84 -23.90 -9.88 25.27
C LYS A 84 -24.83 -11.04 24.86
N GLY A 85 -24.25 -12.12 24.35
CA GLY A 85 -24.93 -13.15 23.57
C GLY A 85 -25.11 -12.74 22.09
N ALA A 86 -24.78 -13.64 21.16
CA ALA A 86 -24.95 -13.39 19.74
C ALA A 86 -26.42 -13.26 19.34
N SER A 87 -26.86 -12.09 18.91
CA SER A 87 -28.27 -11.75 18.63
C SER A 87 -28.68 -11.88 17.15
N ASN A 88 -27.71 -11.91 16.24
CA ASN A 88 -27.95 -11.98 14.79
C ASN A 88 -27.02 -12.97 14.09
N VAL A 89 -27.32 -13.25 12.80
CA VAL A 89 -26.54 -14.20 11.98
C VAL A 89 -25.08 -13.81 11.84
N PHE A 90 -24.80 -12.50 11.67
CA PHE A 90 -23.43 -12.01 11.56
C PHE A 90 -22.61 -12.31 12.82
N GLU A 91 -23.15 -12.02 14.00
CA GLU A 91 -22.46 -12.26 15.27
C GLU A 91 -22.20 -13.74 15.53
N LYS A 92 -23.17 -14.61 15.16
CA LYS A 92 -23.00 -16.07 15.24
C LYS A 92 -21.87 -16.56 14.32
N ASN A 93 -21.87 -16.11 13.07
CA ASN A 93 -20.84 -16.48 12.10
C ASN A 93 -19.45 -15.92 12.51
N TYR A 94 -19.42 -14.69 13.03
CA TYR A 94 -18.20 -14.10 13.57
C TYR A 94 -17.60 -14.96 14.69
N LEU A 95 -18.41 -15.34 15.68
CA LEU A 95 -17.95 -16.18 16.80
C LEU A 95 -17.48 -17.57 16.33
N ALA A 96 -18.11 -18.13 15.29
CA ALA A 96 -17.74 -19.42 14.73
C ALA A 96 -16.39 -19.39 14.00
N SER A 97 -16.00 -18.23 13.45
CA SER A 97 -14.80 -18.11 12.59
C SER A 97 -13.64 -17.34 13.22
N VAL A 98 -13.90 -16.42 14.15
CA VAL A 98 -12.89 -15.48 14.67
C VAL A 98 -11.67 -16.16 15.30
N GLU A 99 -11.82 -17.35 15.90
CA GLU A 99 -10.70 -18.05 16.52
C GLU A 99 -9.67 -18.47 15.48
N GLN A 100 -10.13 -19.03 14.35
CA GLN A 100 -9.26 -19.40 13.23
C GLN A 100 -8.52 -18.18 12.66
N PHE A 101 -9.19 -17.02 12.53
CA PHE A 101 -8.56 -15.79 12.09
C PHE A 101 -7.54 -15.26 13.10
N LEU A 102 -7.82 -15.35 14.40
CA LEU A 102 -6.88 -14.95 15.43
C LEU A 102 -5.62 -15.83 15.45
N GLU A 103 -5.76 -17.14 15.25
CA GLU A 103 -4.62 -18.07 15.13
C GLU A 103 -3.74 -17.71 13.92
N ARG A 104 -4.36 -17.48 12.76
CA ARG A 104 -3.65 -17.05 11.55
C ARG A 104 -2.95 -15.70 11.74
N ALA A 105 -3.63 -14.75 12.39
CA ALA A 105 -3.08 -13.43 12.66
C ALA A 105 -1.91 -13.47 13.66
N GLN A 106 -1.95 -14.37 14.66
CA GLN A 106 -0.82 -14.63 15.56
C GLN A 106 0.35 -15.26 14.81
N TYR A 107 0.07 -16.20 13.92
CA TYR A 107 1.08 -16.82 13.07
C TYR A 107 1.76 -15.78 12.15
N ALA A 108 1.01 -14.83 11.57
CA ALA A 108 1.57 -13.75 10.79
C ALA A 108 2.53 -12.86 11.60
N VAL A 109 2.17 -12.51 12.86
CA VAL A 109 3.08 -11.79 13.77
C VAL A 109 4.36 -12.59 14.01
N LYS A 110 4.24 -13.89 14.31
CA LYS A 110 5.40 -14.76 14.50
C LYS A 110 6.31 -14.81 13.28
N LEU A 111 5.72 -14.96 12.09
CA LEU A 111 6.49 -14.94 10.84
C LEU A 111 7.22 -13.61 10.65
N LEU A 112 6.57 -12.49 10.99
CA LEU A 112 7.19 -11.17 10.91
C LEU A 112 8.37 -11.05 11.88
N ASP A 113 8.23 -11.54 13.11
CA ASP A 113 9.27 -11.56 14.14
C ASP A 113 10.48 -12.47 13.76
N GLU A 114 10.28 -13.44 12.84
CA GLU A 114 11.32 -14.29 12.28
C GLU A 114 12.06 -13.64 11.08
N THR A 115 11.65 -12.44 10.66
CA THR A 115 12.27 -11.69 9.56
C THR A 115 13.12 -10.52 10.08
N ASP A 116 13.97 -9.99 9.22
CA ASP A 116 14.75 -8.78 9.48
C ASP A 116 13.91 -7.49 9.22
N TYR A 117 12.60 -7.53 9.56
CA TYR A 117 11.65 -6.46 9.23
C TYR A 117 12.02 -5.12 9.86
N ASP A 118 12.39 -5.11 11.14
CA ASP A 118 12.70 -3.87 11.84
C ASP A 118 13.99 -3.24 11.27
N ASP A 119 15.00 -4.03 10.97
CA ASP A 119 16.23 -3.56 10.33
C ASP A 119 15.97 -3.04 8.91
N LEU A 120 15.12 -3.74 8.14
CA LEU A 120 14.71 -3.31 6.80
C LEU A 120 13.96 -1.96 6.87
N ARG A 121 13.07 -1.80 7.84
CA ARG A 121 12.29 -0.58 8.06
C ARG A 121 13.19 0.60 8.48
N GLU A 122 14.15 0.37 9.38
CA GLU A 122 15.11 1.40 9.79
C GLU A 122 16.05 1.79 8.64
N ARG A 123 16.44 0.84 7.79
CA ARG A 123 17.21 1.13 6.59
C ARG A 123 16.40 1.96 5.60
N ALA A 124 15.15 1.58 5.31
CA ALA A 124 14.24 2.33 4.44
C ALA A 124 14.06 3.77 4.93
N TRP A 125 13.90 3.95 6.24
CA TRP A 125 13.84 5.26 6.88
C TRP A 125 15.11 6.08 6.65
N ARG A 126 16.28 5.53 6.98
CA ARG A 126 17.56 6.24 6.80
C ARG A 126 17.85 6.59 5.34
N GLU A 127 17.40 5.77 4.42
CA GLU A 127 17.51 6.00 2.97
C GLU A 127 16.45 6.98 2.44
N GLY A 128 15.55 7.44 3.30
CA GLY A 128 14.46 8.34 2.93
C GLY A 128 13.47 7.74 1.93
N GLN A 129 13.27 6.42 1.97
CA GLN A 129 12.35 5.73 1.05
C GLN A 129 10.91 6.17 1.32
N VAL A 130 10.22 6.60 0.26
CA VAL A 130 8.83 7.06 0.31
C VAL A 130 7.93 6.11 -0.47
N CYS A 131 6.78 5.78 0.13
CA CYS A 131 5.67 5.10 -0.48
C CYS A 131 4.61 6.11 -0.93
N HIS A 132 3.87 5.78 -1.98
CA HIS A 132 2.68 6.52 -2.39
C HIS A 132 1.53 6.38 -1.39
N GLY A 133 1.43 5.23 -0.69
CA GLY A 133 0.42 4.92 0.31
C GLY A 133 -0.92 4.45 -0.26
N GLU A 134 -1.37 5.02 -1.37
CA GLU A 134 -2.61 4.64 -2.07
C GLU A 134 -2.39 4.31 -3.55
N TYR A 135 -1.33 3.61 -3.90
CA TYR A 135 -1.10 3.19 -5.27
C TYR A 135 -2.15 2.16 -5.71
N ASN A 136 -3.11 2.59 -6.53
CA ASN A 136 -4.21 1.77 -7.02
C ASN A 136 -4.66 2.23 -8.41
N GLN A 137 -5.56 1.47 -9.07
CA GLN A 137 -5.99 1.71 -10.44
C GLN A 137 -6.59 3.10 -10.69
N HIS A 138 -7.22 3.73 -9.69
CA HIS A 138 -7.86 5.04 -9.81
C HIS A 138 -6.84 6.19 -9.77
N ASN A 139 -5.67 5.94 -9.18
CA ASN A 139 -4.60 6.92 -9.04
C ASN A 139 -3.52 6.77 -10.14
N ILE A 140 -3.78 5.93 -11.15
CA ILE A 140 -2.88 5.68 -12.29
C ILE A 140 -3.63 5.99 -13.58
N LEU A 141 -3.17 6.99 -14.32
CA LEU A 141 -3.74 7.38 -15.60
C LEU A 141 -2.90 6.82 -16.75
N MET A 142 -3.54 6.14 -17.68
CA MET A 142 -2.97 5.73 -18.95
C MET A 142 -3.11 6.88 -19.96
N LEU A 143 -2.00 7.52 -20.30
CA LEU A 143 -1.96 8.70 -21.15
C LEU A 143 -1.96 8.30 -22.63
N LYS A 144 -2.65 9.09 -23.47
CA LYS A 144 -2.81 8.76 -24.92
C LYS A 144 -1.61 9.14 -25.76
N ASN A 145 -0.91 10.24 -25.45
CA ASN A 145 0.09 10.86 -26.32
C ASN A 145 1.33 11.34 -25.54
N ASP A 146 1.74 10.65 -24.49
CA ASP A 146 2.90 11.04 -23.69
C ASP A 146 3.99 9.97 -23.76
N HIS A 147 5.24 10.40 -23.84
CA HIS A 147 6.42 9.51 -23.84
C HIS A 147 6.49 8.60 -22.61
N PHE A 148 6.01 9.06 -21.45
CA PHE A 148 5.93 8.24 -20.23
C PHE A 148 4.75 7.29 -20.25
N GLY A 149 3.69 7.63 -20.97
CA GLY A 149 2.49 6.82 -21.18
C GLY A 149 1.66 6.59 -19.91
N THR A 150 2.04 7.12 -18.75
CA THR A 150 1.33 7.03 -17.48
C THR A 150 1.56 8.27 -16.62
N ALA A 151 0.54 8.68 -15.86
CA ALA A 151 0.69 9.63 -14.75
C ALA A 151 0.18 9.01 -13.46
N VAL A 152 0.78 9.36 -12.33
CA VAL A 152 0.35 8.97 -11.00
C VAL A 152 -0.15 10.20 -10.27
N THR A 153 -1.29 10.08 -9.59
CA THR A 153 -1.99 11.18 -8.92
C THR A 153 -2.30 10.82 -7.47
N ASN A 154 -2.82 11.77 -6.70
CA ASN A 154 -3.32 11.56 -5.34
C ASN A 154 -2.27 11.09 -4.33
N PHE A 155 -1.20 11.88 -4.17
CA PHE A 155 -0.16 11.63 -3.17
C PHE A 155 -0.55 12.02 -1.73
N GLY A 156 -1.84 12.14 -1.42
CA GLY A 156 -2.30 12.58 -0.09
C GLY A 156 -1.99 11.62 1.06
N HIS A 157 -1.66 10.36 0.75
CA HIS A 157 -1.36 9.30 1.73
C HIS A 157 0.09 8.82 1.67
N TRP A 158 0.99 9.63 1.08
CA TRP A 158 2.40 9.28 1.05
C TRP A 158 3.00 9.18 2.46
N SER A 159 3.92 8.26 2.65
CA SER A 159 4.59 8.06 3.94
C SER A 159 5.97 7.45 3.73
N PHE A 160 6.82 7.54 4.75
CA PHE A 160 8.08 6.80 4.78
C PHE A 160 7.83 5.37 5.24
N ASP A 161 8.02 4.42 4.34
CA ASP A 161 7.90 2.96 4.61
C ASP A 161 8.77 2.19 3.61
N ILE A 162 8.84 0.90 3.81
CA ILE A 162 9.45 -0.05 2.88
C ILE A 162 8.64 -0.06 1.57
N GLN A 163 9.23 0.40 0.47
CA GLN A 163 8.54 0.65 -0.80
C GLN A 163 7.78 -0.57 -1.36
N VAL A 164 8.23 -1.80 -1.09
CA VAL A 164 7.48 -2.99 -1.52
C VAL A 164 6.08 -3.12 -0.88
N ALA A 165 5.76 -2.30 0.13
CA ALA A 165 4.41 -2.20 0.67
C ALA A 165 3.39 -1.72 -0.35
N ASP A 166 3.73 -0.72 -1.18
CA ASP A 166 2.87 -0.26 -2.27
C ASP A 166 2.70 -1.34 -3.34
N LEU A 167 3.79 -2.04 -3.70
CA LEU A 167 3.73 -3.16 -4.63
C LEU A 167 2.77 -4.24 -4.12
N TYR A 168 2.89 -4.64 -2.86
CA TYR A 168 1.99 -5.61 -2.23
C TYR A 168 0.53 -5.14 -2.28
N ARG A 169 0.24 -3.89 -1.87
CA ARG A 169 -1.12 -3.33 -1.86
C ARG A 169 -1.75 -3.35 -3.25
N PHE A 170 -0.98 -2.95 -4.27
CA PHE A 170 -1.44 -2.96 -5.66
C PHE A 170 -1.66 -4.38 -6.16
N MET A 171 -0.69 -5.28 -5.98
CA MET A 171 -0.80 -6.68 -6.38
C MET A 171 -2.00 -7.36 -5.74
N ARG A 172 -2.22 -7.20 -4.44
CA ARG A 172 -3.35 -7.78 -3.72
C ARG A 172 -4.69 -7.37 -4.36
N LYS A 173 -4.89 -6.07 -4.62
CA LYS A 173 -6.12 -5.57 -5.24
C LYS A 173 -6.35 -6.11 -6.66
N ILE A 174 -5.30 -6.33 -7.42
CA ILE A 174 -5.39 -6.94 -8.75
C ILE A 174 -5.68 -8.44 -8.64
N LEU A 175 -4.91 -9.16 -7.84
CA LEU A 175 -5.00 -10.62 -7.73
C LEU A 175 -6.33 -11.09 -7.14
N GLU A 176 -6.95 -10.33 -6.23
CA GLU A 176 -8.32 -10.58 -5.76
C GLU A 176 -9.32 -10.67 -6.92
N LYS A 177 -9.17 -9.81 -7.95
CA LYS A 177 -10.04 -9.83 -9.15
C LYS A 177 -9.69 -10.94 -10.13
N TYR A 178 -8.50 -11.51 -10.06
CA TYR A 178 -7.98 -12.57 -10.92
C TYR A 178 -7.92 -13.93 -10.21
N ASN A 179 -8.72 -14.10 -9.16
CA ASN A 179 -8.77 -15.34 -8.39
C ASN A 179 -7.38 -15.85 -7.98
N TRP A 180 -6.51 -14.91 -7.57
CA TRP A 180 -5.14 -15.20 -7.12
C TRP A 180 -4.26 -15.90 -8.16
N ASN A 181 -4.36 -15.50 -9.41
CA ASN A 181 -3.59 -16.08 -10.52
C ASN A 181 -2.08 -15.90 -10.27
N LEU A 182 -1.36 -17.02 -10.04
CA LEU A 182 0.06 -17.02 -9.71
C LEU A 182 0.96 -16.65 -10.88
N GLU A 183 0.54 -16.89 -12.13
CA GLU A 183 1.29 -16.51 -13.32
C GLU A 183 1.36 -14.97 -13.43
N LEU A 184 0.18 -14.32 -13.31
CA LEU A 184 0.11 -12.85 -13.29
C LEU A 184 0.90 -12.27 -12.13
N ALA A 185 0.80 -12.86 -10.93
CA ALA A 185 1.59 -12.43 -9.78
C ALA A 185 3.10 -12.49 -10.07
N GLY A 186 3.57 -13.61 -10.64
CA GLY A 186 4.98 -13.77 -11.02
C GLY A 186 5.44 -12.77 -12.07
N GLU A 187 4.58 -12.39 -13.02
CA GLU A 187 4.90 -11.36 -14.01
C GLU A 187 4.99 -9.97 -13.37
N MET A 188 4.03 -9.60 -12.54
CA MET A 188 4.05 -8.33 -11.82
C MET A 188 5.35 -8.18 -11.02
N LEU A 189 5.75 -9.21 -10.29
CA LEU A 189 6.99 -9.22 -9.52
C LEU A 189 8.23 -9.11 -10.41
N ARG A 190 8.28 -9.83 -11.52
CA ARG A 190 9.38 -9.76 -12.49
C ARG A 190 9.50 -8.37 -13.13
N GLU A 191 8.39 -7.77 -13.55
CA GLU A 191 8.39 -6.44 -14.17
C GLU A 191 8.84 -5.35 -13.20
N TYR A 192 8.45 -5.45 -11.93
CA TYR A 192 8.96 -4.56 -10.90
C TYR A 192 10.46 -4.76 -10.66
N HIS A 193 10.87 -6.01 -10.43
CA HIS A 193 12.26 -6.39 -10.10
C HIS A 193 13.27 -6.01 -11.20
N LYS A 194 12.88 -6.07 -12.48
CA LYS A 194 13.72 -5.64 -13.62
C LYS A 194 14.13 -4.17 -13.53
N ILE A 195 13.28 -3.31 -12.96
CA ILE A 195 13.50 -1.86 -12.91
C ILE A 195 14.06 -1.45 -11.56
N ARG A 196 13.44 -1.92 -10.48
CA ARG A 196 13.89 -1.76 -9.10
C ARG A 196 14.08 -3.15 -8.48
N PRO A 197 15.33 -3.62 -8.36
CA PRO A 197 15.60 -4.92 -7.74
C PRO A 197 15.04 -5.00 -6.33
N ILE A 198 14.33 -6.10 -6.05
CA ILE A 198 13.79 -6.42 -4.72
C ILE A 198 14.88 -7.18 -3.97
N SER A 199 15.28 -6.71 -2.79
CA SER A 199 16.31 -7.36 -1.97
C SER A 199 15.80 -8.66 -1.33
N ALA A 200 16.71 -9.48 -0.80
CA ALA A 200 16.35 -10.73 -0.12
C ALA A 200 15.42 -10.46 1.09
N GLU A 201 15.69 -9.40 1.85
CA GLU A 201 14.89 -8.99 3.00
C GLU A 201 13.51 -8.47 2.56
N GLU A 202 13.43 -7.70 1.47
CA GLU A 202 12.16 -7.25 0.90
C GLU A 202 11.32 -8.44 0.40
N TRP A 203 11.93 -9.48 -0.19
CA TRP A 203 11.24 -10.72 -0.56
C TRP A 203 10.63 -11.42 0.65
N LYS A 204 11.40 -11.55 1.75
CA LYS A 204 10.86 -12.11 3.00
C LYS A 204 9.69 -11.27 3.53
N ASN A 205 9.80 -9.94 3.47
CA ASN A 205 8.74 -9.03 3.91
C ASN A 205 7.48 -9.13 3.05
N LEU A 206 7.59 -9.24 1.73
CA LEU A 206 6.44 -9.47 0.84
C LEU A 206 5.68 -10.76 1.16
N ARG A 207 6.37 -11.79 1.63
CA ARG A 207 5.74 -13.07 2.01
C ARG A 207 4.89 -12.96 3.28
N VAL A 208 5.18 -12.03 4.15
CA VAL A 208 4.51 -11.88 5.45
C VAL A 208 3.38 -10.86 5.41
N ARG A 209 3.39 -9.94 4.42
CA ARG A 209 2.31 -8.97 4.18
C ARG A 209 1.11 -9.66 3.55
#